data_54650733063a2cd801577a91f6dc231d
#
_entry.id   54650733063a2cd801577a91f6dc231d
#
_cell.length_a   1.000
_cell.length_b   1.000
_cell.length_c   1.000
_cell.angle_alpha   90.00
_cell.angle_beta   90.00
_cell.angle_gamma   90.00
#
_symmetry.space_group_name_H-M   'P 1'
#
loop_
_entity.id
_entity.type
_entity.pdbx_description
1 polymer ?
#
loop_
_entity_poly.entity_id
_entity_poly.type
_entity_poly.pdbx_seq_one_letter_code
_entity_poly.pdbx_strand_id
1 'polypeptide(L)'
;MNNIDCGINKEKRIPYLNDSEVWLDFASVMEFLLWAVLQKEELERNGEDSAELLLNVKEEMEEAEATIQRRFELAAISGFELHTARFFSLYHFTQIEKFALVLAGVVGMKETLIPIFASAETGKNVQTPTVEMALRLYAILSKSDLKETAHLINKTDALANCLEGNNSSNKTWHQETLTLRKSLLSYLLGQPFV
;
A
#
# COMPACT_ATOMS: atom_id res chain seq x y z
N MET A 1 27.38 1.55 -0.93
CA MET A 1 25.92 1.53 -1.11
C MET A 1 25.28 1.15 0.23
N ASN A 2 24.40 1.97 0.74
CA ASN A 2 23.67 1.61 1.96
C ASN A 2 22.64 0.53 1.56
N ASN A 3 22.64 -0.58 2.29
CA ASN A 3 21.62 -1.61 2.14
C ASN A 3 20.27 -0.97 2.40
N ILE A 4 19.43 -0.89 1.39
CA ILE A 4 18.10 -0.33 1.49
C ILE A 4 17.21 -1.45 2.03
N ASP A 5 16.61 -1.21 3.18
CA ASP A 5 15.77 -2.18 3.90
C ASP A 5 14.38 -1.56 4.11
N CYS A 6 13.33 -2.31 3.82
CA CYS A 6 11.94 -1.89 4.06
C CYS A 6 11.56 -1.85 5.55
N GLY A 7 12.49 -2.15 6.45
CA GLY A 7 12.26 -2.10 7.92
C GLY A 7 11.42 -3.27 8.47
N ILE A 8 11.04 -4.22 7.64
CA ILE A 8 10.40 -5.46 8.10
C ILE A 8 11.47 -6.41 8.61
N ASN A 9 11.36 -6.84 9.85
CA ASN A 9 12.27 -7.85 10.38
C ASN A 9 12.03 -9.21 9.71
N LYS A 10 12.81 -9.52 8.69
CA LYS A 10 12.73 -10.72 7.85
C LYS A 10 12.98 -12.03 8.62
N GLU A 11 13.68 -11.96 9.76
CA GLU A 11 13.92 -13.09 10.64
C GLU A 11 12.74 -13.39 11.57
N LYS A 12 11.75 -12.51 11.62
CA LYS A 12 10.56 -12.70 12.46
C LYS A 12 9.79 -13.95 12.05
N ARG A 13 10.00 -15.02 12.80
CA ARG A 13 9.17 -16.25 12.75
C ARG A 13 8.06 -16.22 13.80
N ILE A 14 7.54 -15.04 14.09
CA ILE A 14 6.52 -14.82 15.11
C ILE A 14 5.20 -14.50 14.40
N PRO A 15 4.09 -15.14 14.81
CA PRO A 15 2.77 -14.82 14.26
C PRO A 15 2.41 -13.35 14.51
N TYR A 16 1.52 -12.80 13.71
CA TYR A 16 0.81 -11.59 14.08
C TYR A 16 -0.09 -11.88 15.28
N LEU A 17 -0.01 -11.06 16.31
CA LEU A 17 -0.86 -11.18 17.50
C LEU A 17 -2.15 -10.36 17.38
N ASN A 18 -2.14 -9.34 16.52
CA ASN A 18 -3.26 -8.44 16.28
C ASN A 18 -3.12 -7.72 14.93
N ASP A 19 -4.21 -7.11 14.46
CA ASP A 19 -4.25 -6.38 13.20
C ASP A 19 -3.32 -5.15 13.16
N SER A 20 -3.07 -4.50 14.29
CA SER A 20 -2.17 -3.33 14.33
C SER A 20 -0.75 -3.68 13.90
N GLU A 21 -0.25 -4.88 14.24
CA GLU A 21 1.07 -5.34 13.78
C GLU A 21 1.10 -5.56 12.27
N VAL A 22 0.01 -6.08 11.69
CA VAL A 22 -0.11 -6.25 10.24
C VAL A 22 0.00 -4.89 9.55
N TRP A 23 -0.74 -3.91 10.05
CA TRP A 23 -0.78 -2.57 9.46
C TRP A 23 0.52 -1.81 9.64
N LEU A 24 1.29 -2.07 10.70
CA LEU A 24 2.63 -1.51 10.86
C LEU A 24 3.61 -2.07 9.81
N ASP A 25 3.55 -3.36 9.50
CA ASP A 25 4.37 -3.95 8.44
C ASP A 25 3.94 -3.40 7.06
N PHE A 26 2.65 -3.26 6.78
CA PHE A 26 2.17 -2.60 5.57
C PHE A 26 2.64 -1.14 5.47
N ALA A 27 2.62 -0.40 6.57
CA ALA A 27 3.10 0.97 6.60
C ALA A 27 4.59 1.06 6.26
N SER A 28 5.41 0.15 6.79
CA SER A 28 6.85 0.08 6.48
C SER A 28 7.10 -0.20 5.01
N VAL A 29 6.34 -1.13 4.42
CA VAL A 29 6.40 -1.41 2.98
C VAL A 29 6.05 -0.18 2.14
N MET A 30 4.96 0.51 2.48
CA MET A 30 4.52 1.69 1.74
C MET A 30 5.51 2.85 1.86
N GLU A 31 6.10 3.06 3.02
CA GLU A 31 7.15 4.06 3.25
C GLU A 31 8.39 3.78 2.40
N PHE A 32 8.80 2.51 2.34
CA PHE A 32 9.91 2.08 1.50
C PHE A 32 9.64 2.32 0.02
N LEU A 33 8.45 1.94 -0.48
CA LEU A 33 8.07 2.15 -1.88
C LEU A 33 8.00 3.64 -2.26
N LEU A 34 7.44 4.48 -1.38
CA LEU A 34 7.40 5.93 -1.59
C LEU A 34 8.82 6.51 -1.70
N TRP A 35 9.72 6.08 -0.79
CA TRP A 35 11.12 6.47 -0.86
C TRP A 35 11.75 6.01 -2.18
N ALA A 36 11.50 4.77 -2.63
CA ALA A 36 12.04 4.23 -3.87
C ALA A 36 11.58 5.02 -5.11
N VAL A 37 10.32 5.47 -5.14
CA VAL A 37 9.82 6.36 -6.21
C VAL A 37 10.61 7.67 -6.25
N LEU A 38 10.80 8.31 -5.10
CA LEU A 38 11.52 9.58 -5.01
C LEU A 38 12.98 9.44 -5.46
N GLN A 39 13.65 8.37 -5.04
CA GLN A 39 15.02 8.08 -5.46
C GLN A 39 15.12 7.80 -6.96
N LYS A 40 14.18 7.03 -7.51
CA LYS A 40 14.12 6.78 -8.96
C LYS A 40 14.00 8.10 -9.74
N GLU A 41 13.09 8.97 -9.32
CA GLU A 41 12.86 10.26 -9.98
C GLU A 41 14.08 11.19 -9.87
N GLU A 42 14.81 11.13 -8.76
CA GLU A 42 16.05 11.89 -8.58
C GLU A 42 17.15 11.39 -9.51
N LEU A 43 17.37 10.08 -9.61
CA LEU A 43 18.33 9.47 -10.53
C LEU A 43 17.99 9.84 -11.98
N GLU A 44 16.74 9.66 -12.39
CA GLU A 44 16.30 9.99 -13.75
C GLU A 44 16.48 11.49 -14.07
N ARG A 45 16.22 12.38 -13.11
CA ARG A 45 16.44 13.84 -13.27
C ARG A 45 17.91 14.18 -13.45
N ASN A 46 18.81 13.42 -12.82
CA ASN A 46 20.24 13.58 -12.94
C ASN A 46 20.81 12.88 -14.20
N GLY A 47 19.99 12.18 -14.97
CA GLY A 47 20.42 11.40 -16.14
C GLY A 47 21.11 10.08 -15.77
N GLU A 48 20.89 9.60 -14.55
CA GLU A 48 21.44 8.36 -14.02
C GLU A 48 20.48 7.17 -14.25
N ASP A 49 21.05 5.97 -14.41
CA ASP A 49 20.24 4.76 -14.57
C ASP A 49 19.64 4.29 -13.22
N SER A 50 18.37 4.02 -13.22
CA SER A 50 17.63 3.52 -12.04
C SER A 50 17.45 2.00 -12.02
N ALA A 51 18.02 1.25 -12.96
CA ALA A 51 17.79 -0.19 -13.11
C ALA A 51 18.25 -0.99 -11.88
N GLU A 52 19.40 -0.66 -11.30
CA GLU A 52 19.91 -1.32 -10.08
C GLU A 52 19.02 -1.03 -8.88
N LEU A 53 18.55 0.21 -8.70
CA LEU A 53 17.61 0.57 -7.67
C LEU A 53 16.33 -0.27 -7.79
N LEU A 54 15.75 -0.36 -9.00
CA LEU A 54 14.51 -1.11 -9.23
C LEU A 54 14.67 -2.61 -8.97
N LEU A 55 15.84 -3.18 -9.29
CA LEU A 55 16.14 -4.58 -8.99
C LEU A 55 16.16 -4.81 -7.47
N ASN A 56 16.89 -3.98 -6.73
CA ASN A 56 16.99 -4.08 -5.27
C ASN A 56 15.62 -3.89 -4.59
N VAL A 57 14.82 -2.94 -5.06
CA VAL A 57 13.45 -2.72 -4.56
C VAL A 57 12.59 -3.95 -4.78
N LYS A 58 12.69 -4.59 -5.94
CA LYS A 58 11.92 -5.79 -6.24
C LYS A 58 12.29 -6.96 -5.32
N GLU A 59 13.58 -7.22 -5.14
CA GLU A 59 14.07 -8.29 -4.25
C GLU A 59 13.61 -8.04 -2.81
N GLU A 60 13.73 -6.81 -2.32
CA GLU A 60 13.31 -6.41 -0.99
C GLU A 60 11.79 -6.60 -0.78
N MET A 61 11.00 -6.27 -1.79
CA MET A 61 9.54 -6.44 -1.75
C MET A 61 9.11 -7.90 -1.77
N GLU A 62 9.78 -8.76 -2.56
CA GLU A 62 9.51 -10.21 -2.59
C GLU A 62 9.80 -10.84 -1.21
N GLU A 63 10.88 -10.42 -0.55
CA GLU A 63 11.19 -10.89 0.82
C GLU A 63 10.21 -10.37 1.87
N ALA A 64 9.80 -9.10 1.77
CA ALA A 64 8.80 -8.49 2.64
C ALA A 64 7.45 -9.20 2.53
N GLU A 65 6.98 -9.43 1.30
CA GLU A 65 5.72 -10.14 1.03
C GLU A 65 5.76 -11.58 1.58
N ALA A 66 6.85 -12.31 1.34
CA ALA A 66 7.03 -13.65 1.87
C ALA A 66 7.03 -13.67 3.42
N THR A 67 7.60 -12.64 4.05
CA THR A 67 7.61 -12.51 5.51
C THR A 67 6.21 -12.23 6.06
N ILE A 68 5.48 -11.30 5.45
CA ILE A 68 4.11 -10.96 5.82
C ILE A 68 3.21 -12.20 5.66
N GLN A 69 3.30 -12.88 4.52
CA GLN A 69 2.51 -14.09 4.26
C GLN A 69 2.79 -15.18 5.31
N ARG A 70 4.04 -15.43 5.63
CA ARG A 70 4.45 -16.41 6.67
C ARG A 70 3.85 -16.05 8.04
N ARG A 71 3.87 -14.77 8.41
CA ARG A 71 3.31 -14.32 9.69
C ARG A 71 1.79 -14.49 9.75
N PHE A 72 1.07 -14.29 8.64
CA PHE A 72 -0.37 -14.61 8.53
C PHE A 72 -0.62 -16.12 8.73
N GLU A 73 0.16 -16.97 8.08
CA GLU A 73 0.04 -18.43 8.22
C GLU A 73 0.28 -18.89 9.66
N LEU A 74 1.31 -18.35 10.30
CA LEU A 74 1.61 -18.64 11.71
C LEU A 74 0.49 -18.15 12.64
N ALA A 75 -0.09 -16.98 12.37
CA ALA A 75 -1.23 -16.47 13.12
C ALA A 75 -2.44 -17.41 13.02
N ALA A 76 -2.77 -17.86 11.81
CA ALA A 76 -3.86 -18.80 11.57
C ALA A 76 -3.63 -20.14 12.28
N ILE A 77 -2.41 -20.71 12.23
CA ILE A 77 -2.05 -21.95 12.93
C ILE A 77 -2.13 -21.78 14.45
N SER A 78 -1.77 -20.59 14.96
CA SER A 78 -1.80 -20.28 16.39
C SER A 78 -3.20 -19.89 16.91
N GLY A 79 -4.22 -19.88 16.04
CA GLY A 79 -5.59 -19.56 16.40
C GLY A 79 -5.88 -18.07 16.58
N PHE A 80 -5.00 -17.19 16.10
CA PHE A 80 -5.26 -15.73 16.08
C PHE A 80 -6.17 -15.39 14.90
N GLU A 81 -7.36 -14.84 15.20
CA GLU A 81 -8.25 -14.30 14.17
C GLU A 81 -7.88 -12.85 13.87
N LEU A 82 -7.37 -12.63 12.65
CA LEU A 82 -7.04 -11.32 12.14
C LEU A 82 -8.16 -10.82 11.22
N HIS A 83 -8.73 -9.66 11.53
CA HIS A 83 -9.78 -9.03 10.72
C HIS A 83 -9.28 -8.71 9.31
N THR A 84 -8.02 -8.26 9.19
CA THR A 84 -7.35 -7.98 7.92
C THR A 84 -7.26 -9.23 7.04
N ALA A 85 -6.83 -10.37 7.60
CA ALA A 85 -6.75 -11.63 6.87
C ALA A 85 -8.15 -12.10 6.41
N ARG A 86 -9.13 -12.04 7.31
CA ARG A 86 -10.52 -12.39 7.02
C ARG A 86 -11.11 -11.50 5.93
N PHE A 87 -10.88 -10.19 5.99
CA PHE A 87 -11.36 -9.25 4.99
C PHE A 87 -10.81 -9.58 3.61
N PHE A 88 -9.50 -9.76 3.46
CA PHE A 88 -8.89 -10.08 2.16
C PHE A 88 -9.24 -11.49 1.66
N SER A 89 -9.67 -12.40 2.52
CA SER A 89 -10.16 -13.72 2.10
C SER A 89 -11.62 -13.71 1.61
N LEU A 90 -12.45 -12.80 2.11
CA LEU A 90 -13.86 -12.69 1.77
C LEU A 90 -14.12 -12.01 0.42
N TYR A 91 -13.21 -11.14 -0.01
CA TYR A 91 -13.36 -10.34 -1.22
C TYR A 91 -12.30 -10.73 -2.27
N HIS A 92 -12.75 -10.96 -3.49
CA HIS A 92 -11.86 -11.29 -4.62
C HIS A 92 -11.27 -10.02 -5.25
N PHE A 93 -10.41 -9.34 -4.49
CA PHE A 93 -9.67 -8.20 -5.02
C PHE A 93 -8.54 -8.64 -5.95
N THR A 94 -8.32 -7.89 -7.02
CA THR A 94 -7.09 -7.99 -7.81
C THR A 94 -5.89 -7.52 -6.98
N GLN A 95 -4.67 -7.83 -7.41
CA GLN A 95 -3.47 -7.42 -6.68
C GLN A 95 -3.36 -5.89 -6.54
N ILE A 96 -3.69 -5.17 -7.63
CA ILE A 96 -3.66 -3.71 -7.61
C ILE A 96 -4.77 -3.11 -6.71
N GLU A 97 -5.94 -3.75 -6.62
CA GLU A 97 -7.00 -3.31 -5.70
C GLU A 97 -6.61 -3.53 -4.24
N LYS A 98 -5.99 -4.68 -3.92
CA LYS A 98 -5.43 -4.94 -2.59
C LYS A 98 -4.38 -3.90 -2.24
N PHE A 99 -3.47 -3.61 -3.17
CA PHE A 99 -2.44 -2.60 -3.00
C PHE A 99 -3.05 -1.23 -2.73
N ALA A 100 -4.05 -0.80 -3.50
CA ALA A 100 -4.73 0.48 -3.30
C ALA A 100 -5.45 0.56 -1.95
N LEU A 101 -6.06 -0.54 -1.48
CA LEU A 101 -6.71 -0.61 -0.16
C LEU A 101 -5.68 -0.51 0.97
N VAL A 102 -4.55 -1.22 0.85
CA VAL A 102 -3.46 -1.13 1.82
C VAL A 102 -2.91 0.30 1.87
N LEU A 103 -2.64 0.91 0.71
CA LEU A 103 -2.16 2.28 0.62
C LEU A 103 -3.13 3.27 1.28
N ALA A 104 -4.43 3.13 1.01
CA ALA A 104 -5.46 3.98 1.61
C ALA A 104 -5.57 3.81 3.14
N GLY A 105 -5.39 2.58 3.63
CA GLY A 105 -5.46 2.25 5.06
C GLY A 105 -4.25 2.76 5.84
N VAL A 106 -3.07 2.60 5.28
CA VAL A 106 -1.80 2.99 5.91
C VAL A 106 -1.75 4.48 6.22
N VAL A 107 -2.30 5.33 5.34
CA VAL A 107 -2.31 6.79 5.56
C VAL A 107 -3.16 7.17 6.76
N GLY A 108 -4.27 6.46 7.00
CA GLY A 108 -5.10 6.68 8.19
C GLY A 108 -4.41 6.31 9.52
N MET A 109 -3.29 5.59 9.46
CA MET A 109 -2.59 5.06 10.64
C MET A 109 -1.25 5.73 10.93
N LYS A 110 -0.57 6.23 9.92
CA LYS A 110 0.78 6.78 10.05
C LYS A 110 0.86 8.19 9.44
N GLU A 111 0.54 9.20 10.25
CA GLU A 111 0.58 10.62 9.84
C GLU A 111 1.95 11.05 9.28
N THR A 112 3.04 10.36 9.66
CA THR A 112 4.39 10.62 9.15
C THR A 112 4.53 10.36 7.65
N LEU A 113 3.63 9.60 7.05
CA LEU A 113 3.60 9.36 5.60
C LEU A 113 3.03 10.55 4.82
N ILE A 114 2.21 11.40 5.44
CA ILE A 114 1.56 12.56 4.78
C ILE A 114 2.58 13.48 4.10
N PRO A 115 3.69 13.91 4.76
CA PRO A 115 4.71 14.73 4.11
C PRO A 115 5.40 14.04 2.93
N ILE A 116 5.58 12.72 3.00
CA ILE A 116 6.20 11.93 1.92
C ILE A 116 5.26 11.88 0.71
N PHE A 117 3.96 11.67 0.95
CA PHE A 117 2.95 11.74 -0.12
C PHE A 117 2.90 13.13 -0.77
N ALA A 118 2.95 14.19 0.03
CA ALA A 118 2.96 15.55 -0.48
C ALA A 118 4.20 15.83 -1.34
N SER A 119 5.35 15.23 -1.03
CA SER A 119 6.59 15.36 -1.80
C SER A 119 6.54 14.56 -3.11
N ALA A 120 5.94 13.38 -3.09
CA ALA A 120 5.83 12.49 -4.24
C ALA A 120 4.78 12.97 -5.27
N GLU A 121 3.79 13.77 -4.86
CA GLU A 121 2.84 14.41 -5.77
C GLU A 121 3.26 15.85 -6.06
N THR A 122 3.83 16.08 -7.24
CA THR A 122 4.30 17.39 -7.69
C THR A 122 3.19 18.45 -7.61
N GLY A 123 3.36 19.38 -6.68
CA GLY A 123 2.63 20.65 -6.66
C GLY A 123 1.29 20.70 -5.91
N LYS A 124 0.90 19.68 -5.16
CA LYS A 124 -0.34 19.68 -4.39
C LYS A 124 -0.12 19.34 -2.92
N ASN A 125 -0.80 20.06 -2.02
CA ASN A 125 -0.95 19.68 -0.61
C ASN A 125 -1.88 18.45 -0.52
N VAL A 126 -1.39 17.29 -0.90
CA VAL A 126 -2.17 16.05 -0.87
C VAL A 126 -1.97 15.37 0.48
N GLN A 127 -3.03 15.33 1.26
CA GLN A 127 -3.05 14.65 2.56
C GLN A 127 -3.48 13.18 2.46
N THR A 128 -3.93 12.75 1.28
CA THR A 128 -4.47 11.40 1.04
C THR A 128 -3.93 10.88 -0.29
N PRO A 129 -3.62 9.57 -0.39
CA PRO A 129 -3.16 8.99 -1.65
C PRO A 129 -4.23 9.10 -2.73
N THR A 130 -3.77 9.28 -3.97
CA THR A 130 -4.63 9.30 -5.15
C THR A 130 -4.53 7.99 -5.93
N VAL A 131 -5.46 7.78 -6.85
CA VAL A 131 -5.38 6.66 -7.81
C VAL A 131 -4.08 6.74 -8.61
N GLU A 132 -3.68 7.94 -9.05
CA GLU A 132 -2.41 8.15 -9.77
C GLU A 132 -1.20 7.70 -8.95
N MET A 133 -1.16 8.05 -7.65
CA MET A 133 -0.11 7.62 -6.74
C MET A 133 -0.06 6.10 -6.63
N ALA A 134 -1.21 5.45 -6.44
CA ALA A 134 -1.28 3.99 -6.36
C ALA A 134 -0.72 3.33 -7.63
N LEU A 135 -1.06 3.87 -8.80
CA LEU A 135 -0.55 3.38 -10.09
C LEU A 135 0.97 3.54 -10.22
N ARG A 136 1.50 4.70 -9.84
CA ARG A 136 2.94 4.97 -9.90
C ARG A 136 3.74 4.04 -8.98
N LEU A 137 3.26 3.84 -7.74
CA LEU A 137 3.89 2.94 -6.78
C LEU A 137 3.81 1.48 -7.26
N TYR A 138 2.63 1.06 -7.74
CA TYR A 138 2.44 -0.30 -8.22
C TYR A 138 3.29 -0.60 -9.47
N ALA A 139 3.50 0.36 -10.35
CA ALA A 139 4.32 0.21 -11.56
C ALA A 139 5.81 -0.07 -11.26
N ILE A 140 6.30 0.26 -10.07
CA ILE A 140 7.65 -0.13 -9.64
C ILE A 140 7.73 -1.64 -9.38
N LEU A 141 6.67 -2.21 -8.82
CA LEU A 141 6.62 -3.62 -8.43
C LEU A 141 6.30 -4.55 -9.60
N SER A 142 5.45 -4.09 -10.49
CA SER A 142 5.00 -4.88 -11.61
C SER A 142 5.50 -4.28 -12.92
N LYS A 143 6.06 -5.13 -13.79
CA LYS A 143 6.24 -4.77 -15.21
C LYS A 143 4.89 -4.68 -15.94
N SER A 144 3.79 -4.49 -15.19
CA SER A 144 2.44 -4.57 -15.71
C SER A 144 2.19 -3.46 -16.71
N ASP A 145 1.69 -3.90 -17.84
CA ASP A 145 1.12 -3.11 -18.90
C ASP A 145 0.02 -2.18 -18.33
N LEU A 146 -0.07 -0.97 -18.82
CA LEU A 146 -1.12 0.01 -18.50
C LEU A 146 -2.56 -0.58 -18.50
N LYS A 147 -2.73 -1.75 -19.09
CA LYS A 147 -4.02 -2.47 -19.12
C LYS A 147 -4.48 -3.00 -17.77
N GLU A 148 -3.56 -3.47 -16.90
CA GLU A 148 -3.92 -3.89 -15.54
C GLU A 148 -4.29 -2.69 -14.66
N THR A 149 -3.73 -1.53 -14.95
CA THR A 149 -4.05 -0.29 -14.26
C THR A 149 -5.47 0.20 -14.55
N ALA A 150 -6.08 -0.23 -15.66
CA ALA A 150 -7.46 0.09 -15.99
C ALA A 150 -8.47 -0.44 -14.95
N HIS A 151 -8.12 -1.49 -14.20
CA HIS A 151 -8.99 -2.03 -13.14
C HIS A 151 -9.14 -1.09 -11.94
N LEU A 152 -8.15 -0.25 -11.62
CA LEU A 152 -8.33 0.80 -10.61
C LEU A 152 -9.20 1.95 -11.10
N ILE A 153 -9.19 2.20 -12.40
CA ILE A 153 -9.99 3.27 -13.02
C ILE A 153 -11.47 2.87 -13.05
N ASN A 154 -11.73 1.61 -13.41
CA ASN A 154 -13.06 1.03 -13.38
C ASN A 154 -13.23 0.24 -12.08
N LYS A 155 -13.31 0.96 -10.96
CA LYS A 155 -13.45 0.35 -9.62
C LYS A 155 -14.50 -0.75 -9.66
N THR A 156 -14.11 -1.95 -9.22
CA THR A 156 -15.09 -2.99 -8.94
C THR A 156 -16.03 -2.50 -7.83
N ASP A 157 -17.25 -3.04 -7.79
CA ASP A 157 -18.21 -2.71 -6.72
C ASP A 157 -17.59 -2.99 -5.34
N ALA A 158 -16.75 -4.02 -5.23
CA ALA A 158 -16.04 -4.36 -4.00
C ALA A 158 -15.12 -3.23 -3.54
N LEU A 159 -14.25 -2.71 -4.43
CA LEU A 159 -13.35 -1.60 -4.12
C LEU A 159 -14.12 -0.31 -3.84
N ALA A 160 -15.13 0.02 -4.65
CA ALA A 160 -15.95 1.22 -4.48
C ALA A 160 -16.69 1.22 -3.13
N ASN A 161 -17.14 0.05 -2.65
CA ASN A 161 -17.79 -0.08 -1.36
C ASN A 161 -16.83 0.08 -0.17
N CYS A 162 -15.53 -0.11 -0.37
CA CYS A 162 -14.52 0.06 0.67
C CYS A 162 -14.06 1.51 0.82
N LEU A 163 -14.19 2.33 -0.24
CA LEU A 163 -13.71 3.71 -0.26
C LEU A 163 -14.83 4.71 0.09
N GLU A 164 -14.44 5.85 0.65
CA GLU A 164 -15.33 7.00 0.79
C GLU A 164 -15.66 7.54 -0.60
N GLY A 165 -16.94 7.84 -0.84
CA GLY A 165 -17.38 8.41 -2.11
C GLY A 165 -16.82 9.82 -2.29
N ASN A 166 -16.09 10.05 -3.37
CA ASN A 166 -15.66 11.38 -3.77
C ASN A 166 -16.82 12.11 -4.46
N ASN A 167 -17.51 12.98 -3.73
CA ASN A 167 -18.63 13.80 -4.25
C ASN A 167 -18.20 14.95 -5.16
N SER A 168 -16.94 15.02 -5.59
CA SER A 168 -16.48 16.11 -6.46
C SER A 168 -16.67 15.75 -7.93
N SER A 169 -17.74 16.25 -8.52
CA SER A 169 -18.13 16.08 -9.93
C SER A 169 -17.12 16.59 -10.98
N ASN A 170 -16.02 17.20 -10.57
CA ASN A 170 -15.03 17.84 -11.46
C ASN A 170 -13.62 17.25 -11.37
N LYS A 171 -13.40 16.16 -10.64
CA LYS A 171 -12.07 15.51 -10.59
C LYS A 171 -11.95 14.49 -11.71
N THR A 172 -10.82 14.53 -12.40
CA THR A 172 -10.45 13.46 -13.31
C THR A 172 -10.07 12.21 -12.49
N TRP A 173 -10.26 11.02 -13.03
CA TRP A 173 -10.06 9.73 -12.31
C TRP A 173 -8.71 9.62 -11.59
N HIS A 174 -7.63 10.15 -12.18
CA HIS A 174 -6.30 10.11 -11.58
C HIS A 174 -6.18 10.98 -10.32
N GLN A 175 -7.02 11.99 -10.17
CA GLN A 175 -7.09 12.89 -8.99
C GLN A 175 -8.02 12.39 -7.90
N GLU A 176 -8.69 11.26 -8.12
CA GLU A 176 -9.55 10.68 -7.09
C GLU A 176 -8.72 10.22 -5.90
N THR A 177 -9.12 10.61 -4.71
CA THR A 177 -8.46 10.21 -3.47
C THR A 177 -8.88 8.81 -3.05
N LEU A 178 -7.92 8.06 -2.53
CA LEU A 178 -8.13 6.73 -1.95
C LEU A 178 -8.24 6.90 -0.43
N THR A 179 -9.44 6.94 0.08
CA THR A 179 -9.73 7.06 1.51
C THR A 179 -10.64 5.91 1.92
N LEU A 180 -10.20 5.09 2.88
CA LEU A 180 -11.05 4.02 3.41
C LEU A 180 -12.21 4.61 4.21
N ARG A 181 -13.36 3.96 4.12
CA ARG A 181 -14.49 4.26 5.02
C ARG A 181 -14.06 4.05 6.46
N LYS A 182 -14.38 4.99 7.33
CA LYS A 182 -14.00 4.96 8.76
C LYS A 182 -14.42 3.66 9.45
N SER A 183 -15.62 3.16 9.15
CA SER A 183 -16.12 1.90 9.69
C SER A 183 -15.26 0.71 9.26
N LEU A 184 -14.82 0.67 8.00
CA LEU A 184 -13.94 -0.37 7.51
C LEU A 184 -12.55 -0.26 8.15
N LEU A 185 -11.98 0.94 8.24
CA LEU A 185 -10.69 1.15 8.90
C LEU A 185 -10.72 0.68 10.35
N SER A 186 -11.77 1.05 11.13
CA SER A 186 -11.94 0.57 12.51
C SER A 186 -12.02 -0.95 12.58
N TYR A 187 -12.76 -1.58 11.67
CA TYR A 187 -12.84 -3.04 11.59
C TYR A 187 -11.47 -3.68 11.33
N LEU A 188 -10.73 -3.17 10.33
CA LEU A 188 -9.41 -3.68 9.95
C LEU A 188 -8.36 -3.49 11.05
N LEU A 189 -8.55 -2.54 11.95
CA LEU A 189 -7.71 -2.31 13.13
C LEU A 189 -8.12 -3.15 14.34
N GLY A 190 -9.16 -3.98 14.22
CA GLY A 190 -9.71 -4.73 15.34
C GLY A 190 -10.33 -3.84 16.42
N GLN A 191 -10.72 -2.59 16.08
CA GLN A 191 -11.34 -1.67 17.02
C GLN A 191 -12.84 -1.93 17.10
N PRO A 192 -13.45 -1.86 18.28
CA PRO A 192 -14.90 -1.98 18.40
C PRO A 192 -15.58 -0.84 17.65
N PHE A 193 -16.67 -1.15 16.95
CA PHE A 193 -17.53 -0.13 16.35
C PHE A 193 -18.10 0.76 17.46
N VAL A 194 -17.80 2.05 17.42
CA VAL A 194 -18.39 3.06 18.28
C VAL A 194 -19.54 3.74 17.55
#